data_48a56faff4e0e738c624bbc09a1af1ad
#
_entry.id   48a56faff4e0e738c624bbc09a1af1ad
#
_cell.length_a   1.000
_cell.length_b   1.000
_cell.length_c   1.000
_cell.angle_alpha   90.00
_cell.angle_beta   90.00
_cell.angle_gamma   90.00
#
_symmetry.space_group_name_H-M   'P 1'
#
loop_
_entity.id
_entity.type
_entity.pdbx_description
1 polymer ?
#
loop_
_entity_poly.entity_id
_entity_poly.type
_entity_poly.pdbx_seq_one_letter_code
_entity_poly.pdbx_strand_id
1 'polypeptide(L)'
;MAVILVVLNVCFFTVVYGATNIAPSVWVSYAFVHLAFLLTLCTPLMVERGNSAEADYRRPLYAITWIYFIVALLVNLAFIIVSLNSVVMQQYVELQLSPQEGFLPWLVQHLSGQEGVVAAWLLKLLGTPIKVGTAIITNVVLLGAAVVLLIVNVAANADTAAQQERHEQELHYVKDSASRLKYIATSATDKALDRKVSLLCDLVSSSPLRSCPEAEKLERELMGQLNALEDACGASDEAEVTRLCAEMTDKARRRNRIVSEKA
;
A
#
# COMPACT_ATOMS: atom_id res chain seq x y z
N MET A 1 19.63 -4.87 -3.11
CA MET A 1 18.95 -5.38 -4.34
C MET A 1 19.93 -5.97 -5.36
N ALA A 2 20.98 -5.27 -5.82
CA ALA A 2 21.96 -5.83 -6.77
C ALA A 2 22.61 -7.14 -6.28
N VAL A 3 22.93 -7.22 -4.98
CA VAL A 3 23.50 -8.44 -4.37
C VAL A 3 22.59 -9.65 -4.52
N ILE A 4 21.27 -9.48 -4.33
CA ILE A 4 20.28 -10.57 -4.49
C ILE A 4 20.29 -11.08 -5.92
N LEU A 5 20.31 -10.17 -6.91
CA LEU A 5 20.38 -10.56 -8.32
C LEU A 5 21.66 -11.34 -8.64
N VAL A 6 22.80 -10.87 -8.14
CA VAL A 6 24.09 -11.57 -8.34
C VAL A 6 24.04 -12.96 -7.71
N VAL A 7 23.55 -13.09 -6.48
CA VAL A 7 23.43 -14.38 -5.79
C VAL A 7 22.51 -15.32 -6.55
N LEU A 8 21.34 -14.84 -7.01
CA LEU A 8 20.41 -15.65 -7.82
C LEU A 8 21.05 -16.15 -9.09
N ASN A 9 21.80 -15.30 -9.81
CA ASN A 9 22.50 -15.69 -11.03
C ASN A 9 23.61 -16.69 -10.74
N VAL A 10 24.45 -16.43 -9.74
CA VAL A 10 25.52 -17.36 -9.36
C VAL A 10 24.96 -18.72 -8.97
N CYS A 11 23.93 -18.76 -8.11
CA CYS A 11 23.28 -19.99 -7.71
C CYS A 11 22.69 -20.74 -8.93
N PHE A 12 21.97 -20.04 -9.80
CA PHE A 12 21.37 -20.63 -10.99
C PHE A 12 22.45 -21.24 -11.91
N PHE A 13 23.47 -20.47 -12.28
CA PHE A 13 24.52 -20.95 -13.17
C PHE A 13 25.37 -22.04 -12.53
N THR A 14 25.60 -22.04 -11.23
CA THR A 14 26.30 -23.12 -10.52
C THR A 14 25.51 -24.43 -10.61
N VAL A 15 24.18 -24.38 -10.45
CA VAL A 15 23.32 -25.56 -10.51
C VAL A 15 23.20 -26.07 -11.95
N VAL A 16 23.15 -25.17 -12.94
CA VAL A 16 22.94 -25.50 -14.35
C VAL A 16 24.22 -25.86 -15.08
N TYR A 17 25.39 -25.42 -14.58
CA TYR A 17 26.69 -25.59 -15.25
C TYR A 17 27.10 -27.06 -15.52
N GLY A 18 26.62 -28.00 -14.70
CA GLY A 18 26.89 -29.43 -14.89
C GLY A 18 25.86 -30.18 -15.72
N ALA A 19 24.77 -29.53 -16.14
CA ALA A 19 23.69 -30.19 -16.88
C ALA A 19 23.90 -30.10 -18.40
N THR A 20 24.05 -31.25 -19.08
CA THR A 20 24.27 -31.35 -20.52
C THR A 20 23.01 -31.04 -21.35
N ASN A 21 21.81 -31.24 -20.78
CA ASN A 21 20.53 -30.98 -21.43
C ASN A 21 19.59 -30.25 -20.47
N ILE A 22 19.48 -28.93 -20.60
CA ILE A 22 18.60 -28.10 -19.76
C ILE A 22 17.21 -28.05 -20.41
N ALA A 23 16.18 -28.48 -19.67
CA ALA A 23 14.80 -28.39 -20.13
C ALA A 23 14.39 -26.94 -20.42
N PRO A 24 13.69 -26.61 -21.50
CA PRO A 24 13.26 -25.25 -21.80
C PRO A 24 12.39 -24.60 -20.68
N SER A 25 11.69 -25.41 -19.87
CA SER A 25 10.94 -24.94 -18.68
C SER A 25 11.83 -24.27 -17.63
N VAL A 26 13.09 -24.66 -17.50
CA VAL A 26 14.08 -24.06 -16.59
C VAL A 26 14.37 -22.62 -17.00
N TRP A 27 14.57 -22.38 -18.31
CA TRP A 27 14.79 -21.03 -18.84
C TRP A 27 13.59 -20.12 -18.69
N VAL A 28 12.39 -20.68 -18.89
CA VAL A 28 11.13 -19.94 -18.63
C VAL A 28 11.06 -19.53 -17.17
N SER A 29 11.28 -20.46 -16.24
CA SER A 29 11.26 -20.18 -14.80
C SER A 29 12.30 -19.13 -14.42
N TYR A 30 13.50 -19.23 -14.95
CA TYR A 30 14.55 -18.24 -14.73
C TYR A 30 14.15 -16.83 -15.21
N ALA A 31 13.56 -16.74 -16.41
CA ALA A 31 13.09 -15.45 -16.94
C ALA A 31 11.99 -14.83 -16.06
N PHE A 32 11.04 -15.62 -15.55
CA PHE A 32 9.97 -15.11 -14.69
C PHE A 32 10.47 -14.68 -13.30
N VAL A 33 11.49 -15.33 -12.74
CA VAL A 33 12.16 -14.84 -11.51
C VAL A 33 12.75 -13.44 -11.72
N HIS A 34 13.41 -13.22 -12.86
CA HIS A 34 13.96 -11.90 -13.19
C HIS A 34 12.88 -10.87 -13.43
N LEU A 35 11.78 -11.25 -14.08
CA LEU A 35 10.62 -10.36 -14.27
C LEU A 35 10.01 -9.95 -12.95
N ALA A 36 9.83 -10.90 -12.01
CA ALA A 36 9.33 -10.62 -10.67
C ALA A 36 10.28 -9.69 -9.88
N PHE A 37 11.59 -9.90 -10.02
CA PHE A 37 12.60 -9.03 -9.42
C PHE A 37 12.56 -7.61 -10.00
N LEU A 38 12.45 -7.46 -11.31
CA LEU A 38 12.31 -6.17 -11.98
C LEU A 38 11.05 -5.43 -11.53
N LEU A 39 9.92 -6.11 -11.41
CA LEU A 39 8.68 -5.52 -10.90
C LEU A 39 8.89 -4.97 -9.48
N THR A 40 9.56 -5.72 -8.62
CA THR A 40 9.89 -5.28 -7.26
C THR A 40 10.82 -4.06 -7.24
N LEU A 41 11.81 -4.01 -8.16
CA LEU A 41 12.69 -2.86 -8.33
C LEU A 41 11.97 -1.60 -8.84
N CYS A 42 10.96 -1.76 -9.69
CA CYS A 42 10.18 -0.65 -10.21
C CYS A 42 9.18 -0.07 -9.19
N THR A 43 8.88 -0.79 -8.10
CA THR A 43 7.92 -0.34 -7.09
C THR A 43 8.25 1.03 -6.48
N PRO A 44 9.50 1.36 -6.09
CA PRO A 44 9.85 2.69 -5.61
C PRO A 44 9.47 3.81 -6.58
N LEU A 45 9.72 3.60 -7.88
CA LEU A 45 9.41 4.57 -8.93
C LEU A 45 7.90 4.83 -9.07
N MET A 46 7.07 3.84 -8.72
CA MET A 46 5.61 3.98 -8.70
C MET A 46 5.14 4.74 -7.45
N VAL A 47 5.84 4.58 -6.31
CA VAL A 47 5.50 5.23 -5.05
C VAL A 47 5.92 6.70 -5.03
N GLU A 48 7.11 7.03 -5.52
CA GLU A 48 7.68 8.39 -5.48
C GLU A 48 6.94 9.41 -6.36
N ARG A 49 6.14 8.96 -7.35
CA ARG A 49 5.40 9.84 -8.26
C ARG A 49 4.11 10.43 -7.67
N GLY A 50 3.71 10.07 -6.45
CA GLY A 50 2.52 10.58 -5.79
C GLY A 50 2.80 11.78 -4.89
N ASN A 51 1.76 12.58 -4.57
CA ASN A 51 1.83 13.63 -3.56
C ASN A 51 2.19 13.03 -2.18
N SER A 52 2.80 13.83 -1.29
CA SER A 52 3.28 13.39 0.03
C SER A 52 2.20 12.67 0.87
N ALA A 53 0.95 13.13 0.80
CA ALA A 53 -0.18 12.50 1.48
C ALA A 53 -0.51 11.10 0.92
N GLU A 54 -0.42 10.92 -0.42
CA GLU A 54 -0.63 9.61 -1.06
C GLU A 54 0.53 8.64 -0.83
N ALA A 55 1.75 9.12 -0.56
CA ALA A 55 2.93 8.28 -0.38
C ALA A 55 2.79 7.34 0.82
N ASP A 56 2.17 7.78 1.92
CA ASP A 56 1.93 6.94 3.10
C ASP A 56 0.95 5.79 2.83
N TYR A 57 -0.05 6.01 1.98
CA TYR A 57 -1.02 4.98 1.58
C TYR A 57 -0.50 4.01 0.52
N ARG A 58 0.64 4.33 -0.14
CA ARG A 58 1.26 3.45 -1.13
C ARG A 58 2.25 2.44 -0.53
N ARG A 59 2.54 2.50 0.77
CA ARG A 59 3.42 1.52 1.45
C ARG A 59 3.00 0.06 1.25
N PRO A 60 1.69 -0.32 1.22
CA PRO A 60 1.27 -1.70 0.93
C PRO A 60 1.73 -2.22 -0.44
N LEU A 61 2.00 -1.35 -1.44
CA LEU A 61 2.52 -1.78 -2.73
C LEU A 61 3.86 -2.53 -2.60
N TYR A 62 4.73 -2.10 -1.69
CA TYR A 62 5.98 -2.80 -1.39
C TYR A 62 5.71 -4.21 -0.85
N ALA A 63 4.75 -4.36 0.07
CA ALA A 63 4.42 -5.67 0.61
C ALA A 63 3.89 -6.61 -0.48
N ILE A 64 3.00 -6.15 -1.35
CA ILE A 64 2.43 -6.94 -2.44
C ILE A 64 3.52 -7.39 -3.41
N THR A 65 4.40 -6.51 -3.85
CA THR A 65 5.47 -6.84 -4.80
C THR A 65 6.52 -7.76 -4.18
N TRP A 66 6.85 -7.61 -2.90
CA TRP A 66 7.74 -8.52 -2.19
C TRP A 66 7.12 -9.91 -2.00
N ILE A 67 5.84 -9.98 -1.63
CA ILE A 67 5.13 -11.27 -1.51
C ILE A 67 5.10 -11.96 -2.87
N TYR A 68 4.76 -11.24 -3.94
CA TYR A 68 4.79 -11.79 -5.29
C TYR A 68 6.17 -12.30 -5.66
N PHE A 69 7.23 -11.53 -5.40
CA PHE A 69 8.61 -11.96 -5.68
C PHE A 69 8.98 -13.23 -4.94
N ILE A 70 8.67 -13.32 -3.64
CA ILE A 70 8.97 -14.50 -2.82
C ILE A 70 8.19 -15.73 -3.34
N VAL A 71 6.90 -15.58 -3.64
CA VAL A 71 6.08 -16.67 -4.18
C VAL A 71 6.57 -17.12 -5.55
N ALA A 72 6.84 -16.17 -6.44
CA ALA A 72 7.39 -16.45 -7.75
C ALA A 72 8.75 -17.15 -7.67
N LEU A 73 9.62 -16.70 -6.76
CA LEU A 73 10.93 -17.33 -6.52
C LEU A 73 10.76 -18.77 -6.05
N LEU A 74 9.90 -19.03 -5.06
CA LEU A 74 9.69 -20.39 -4.52
C LEU A 74 9.09 -21.34 -5.58
N VAL A 75 8.08 -20.89 -6.31
CA VAL A 75 7.45 -21.71 -7.37
C VAL A 75 8.43 -22.02 -8.50
N ASN A 76 9.17 -21.01 -8.96
CA ASN A 76 10.13 -21.22 -10.03
C ASN A 76 11.36 -22.02 -9.59
N LEU A 77 11.81 -21.87 -8.35
CA LEU A 77 12.86 -22.72 -7.79
C LEU A 77 12.40 -24.18 -7.74
N ALA A 78 11.17 -24.45 -7.30
CA ALA A 78 10.60 -25.78 -7.34
C ALA A 78 10.54 -26.35 -8.78
N PHE A 79 10.14 -25.53 -9.75
CA PHE A 79 10.12 -25.93 -11.17
C PHE A 79 11.51 -26.26 -11.71
N ILE A 80 12.51 -25.47 -11.38
CA ILE A 80 13.91 -25.69 -11.76
C ILE A 80 14.39 -27.02 -11.15
N ILE A 81 14.20 -27.22 -9.85
CA ILE A 81 14.63 -28.44 -9.15
C ILE A 81 13.97 -29.68 -9.76
N VAL A 82 12.64 -29.67 -9.97
CA VAL A 82 11.91 -30.78 -10.56
C VAL A 82 12.37 -31.07 -11.97
N SER A 83 12.57 -30.03 -12.80
CA SER A 83 13.01 -30.19 -14.17
C SER A 83 14.45 -30.71 -14.29
N LEU A 84 15.36 -30.24 -13.45
CA LEU A 84 16.75 -30.72 -13.40
C LEU A 84 16.81 -32.14 -12.89
N ASN A 85 16.04 -32.47 -11.85
CA ASN A 85 15.99 -33.81 -11.30
C ASN A 85 15.45 -34.83 -12.31
N SER A 86 14.45 -34.48 -13.11
CA SER A 86 13.92 -35.37 -14.16
C SER A 86 14.96 -35.69 -15.24
N VAL A 87 15.82 -34.73 -15.60
CA VAL A 87 16.92 -34.94 -16.56
C VAL A 87 17.96 -35.88 -15.96
N VAL A 88 18.36 -35.67 -14.70
CA VAL A 88 19.30 -36.53 -14.00
C VAL A 88 18.77 -37.96 -13.89
N MET A 89 17.49 -38.11 -13.53
CA MET A 89 16.86 -39.44 -13.43
C MET A 89 16.78 -40.15 -14.77
N GLN A 90 16.48 -39.47 -15.89
CA GLN A 90 16.52 -40.05 -17.21
C GLN A 90 17.93 -40.52 -17.59
N GLN A 91 18.94 -39.74 -17.30
CA GLN A 91 20.35 -40.08 -17.54
C GLN A 91 20.81 -41.30 -16.70
N TYR A 92 20.36 -41.43 -15.44
CA TYR A 92 20.62 -42.62 -14.63
C TYR A 92 19.95 -43.88 -15.19
N VAL A 93 18.71 -43.75 -15.69
CA VAL A 93 17.99 -44.89 -16.32
C VAL A 93 18.69 -45.32 -17.61
N GLU A 94 19.14 -44.39 -18.45
CA GLU A 94 19.85 -44.68 -19.69
C GLU A 94 21.24 -45.32 -19.44
N LEU A 95 21.93 -44.93 -18.37
CA LEU A 95 23.26 -45.43 -18.05
C LEU A 95 23.24 -46.73 -17.23
N GLN A 96 22.06 -47.30 -16.90
CA GLN A 96 21.90 -48.50 -16.05
C GLN A 96 22.68 -48.40 -14.72
N LEU A 97 22.96 -47.19 -14.25
CA LEU A 97 23.63 -46.97 -12.99
C LEU A 97 22.68 -47.30 -11.83
N SER A 98 23.17 -48.07 -10.84
CA SER A 98 22.36 -48.41 -9.69
C SER A 98 21.88 -47.14 -8.97
N PRO A 99 20.59 -47.06 -8.57
CA PRO A 99 20.02 -45.80 -8.01
C PRO A 99 20.53 -45.42 -6.60
N GLN A 100 21.64 -45.94 -6.17
CA GLN A 100 22.14 -45.81 -4.79
C GLN A 100 22.99 -44.56 -4.51
N GLU A 101 23.44 -43.84 -5.51
CA GLU A 101 24.35 -42.69 -5.30
C GLU A 101 23.69 -41.37 -5.70
N GLY A 102 23.04 -40.72 -4.74
CA GLY A 102 22.49 -39.37 -4.90
C GLY A 102 21.59 -38.95 -3.74
N PHE A 103 21.49 -37.66 -3.50
CA PHE A 103 20.65 -37.10 -2.44
C PHE A 103 19.16 -37.48 -2.57
N LEU A 104 18.63 -37.50 -3.77
CA LEU A 104 17.21 -37.82 -4.02
C LEU A 104 16.87 -39.30 -3.86
N PRO A 105 17.65 -40.27 -4.42
CA PRO A 105 17.49 -41.67 -4.07
C PRO A 105 17.61 -41.95 -2.59
N TRP A 106 18.57 -41.31 -1.92
CA TRP A 106 18.73 -41.38 -0.47
C TRP A 106 17.51 -40.80 0.27
N LEU A 107 17.03 -39.61 -0.13
CA LEU A 107 15.84 -38.97 0.46
C LEU A 107 14.59 -39.84 0.25
N VAL A 108 14.42 -40.38 -0.93
CA VAL A 108 13.30 -41.27 -1.26
C VAL A 108 13.37 -42.55 -0.44
N GLN A 109 14.54 -43.15 -0.32
CA GLN A 109 14.74 -44.37 0.47
C GLN A 109 14.50 -44.09 1.98
N HIS A 110 14.87 -42.91 2.49
CA HIS A 110 14.61 -42.52 3.90
C HIS A 110 13.15 -42.15 4.15
N LEU A 111 12.46 -41.52 3.18
CA LEU A 111 11.03 -41.19 3.25
C LEU A 111 10.12 -42.39 2.96
N SER A 112 10.61 -43.37 2.19
CA SER A 112 9.85 -44.58 1.83
C SER A 112 9.88 -45.67 2.90
N GLY A 113 10.58 -45.49 4.00
CA GLY A 113 10.57 -46.38 5.15
C GLY A 113 9.24 -46.46 5.88
N GLN A 114 8.25 -45.67 5.49
CA GLN A 114 6.84 -45.81 5.88
C GLN A 114 5.99 -45.82 4.60
N GLU A 115 5.39 -46.96 4.36
CA GLU A 115 4.46 -47.37 3.31
C GLU A 115 3.79 -46.23 2.51
N GLY A 116 4.25 -46.02 1.42
CA GLY A 116 4.10 -45.39 0.45
C GLY A 116 3.41 -44.64 -0.57
N VAL A 117 2.16 -44.34 -0.50
CA VAL A 117 1.40 -43.54 -1.49
C VAL A 117 2.01 -42.15 -1.66
N VAL A 118 2.45 -41.50 -0.58
CA VAL A 118 3.04 -40.15 -0.60
C VAL A 118 4.42 -40.16 -1.26
N ALA A 119 5.26 -41.17 -0.96
CA ALA A 119 6.60 -41.28 -1.56
C ALA A 119 6.51 -41.62 -3.05
N ALA A 120 5.60 -42.51 -3.43
CA ALA A 120 5.34 -42.83 -4.84
C ALA A 120 4.77 -41.60 -5.61
N TRP A 121 3.91 -40.81 -4.97
CA TRP A 121 3.36 -39.58 -5.56
C TRP A 121 4.46 -38.51 -5.71
N LEU A 122 5.29 -38.32 -4.69
CA LEU A 122 6.44 -37.41 -4.74
C LEU A 122 7.46 -37.82 -5.80
N LEU A 123 7.77 -39.13 -5.94
CA LEU A 123 8.63 -39.67 -6.94
C LEU A 123 8.07 -39.41 -8.36
N LYS A 124 6.76 -39.63 -8.53
CA LYS A 124 6.08 -39.34 -9.79
C LYS A 124 6.07 -37.85 -10.10
N LEU A 125 5.86 -37.01 -9.10
CA LEU A 125 5.89 -35.58 -9.24
C LEU A 125 7.30 -35.03 -9.57
N LEU A 126 8.33 -35.55 -8.89
CA LEU A 126 9.73 -35.15 -9.07
C LEU A 126 10.40 -35.79 -10.27
N GLY A 127 9.89 -36.93 -10.76
CA GLY A 127 10.42 -37.67 -11.94
C GLY A 127 9.85 -37.24 -13.28
N THR A 128 8.79 -36.42 -13.31
CA THR A 128 8.21 -35.95 -14.58
C THR A 128 8.69 -34.53 -14.89
N PRO A 129 9.32 -34.30 -16.07
CA PRO A 129 9.75 -32.95 -16.44
C PRO A 129 8.54 -32.04 -16.60
N ILE A 130 8.65 -30.84 -16.01
CA ILE A 130 7.61 -29.84 -16.15
C ILE A 130 7.53 -29.36 -17.57
N LYS A 131 6.35 -29.48 -18.17
CA LYS A 131 6.12 -29.02 -19.55
C LYS A 131 6.25 -27.47 -19.57
N VAL A 132 6.85 -26.95 -20.63
CA VAL A 132 7.01 -25.50 -20.86
C VAL A 132 5.68 -24.76 -20.73
N GLY A 133 4.60 -25.32 -21.31
CA GLY A 133 3.27 -24.74 -21.21
C GLY A 133 2.78 -24.61 -19.77
N THR A 134 3.02 -25.59 -18.90
CA THR A 134 2.67 -25.54 -17.49
C THR A 134 3.44 -24.42 -16.77
N ALA A 135 4.76 -24.33 -17.03
CA ALA A 135 5.59 -23.27 -16.44
C ALA A 135 5.10 -21.87 -16.86
N ILE A 136 4.78 -21.67 -18.14
CA ILE A 136 4.26 -20.40 -18.65
C ILE A 136 2.90 -20.08 -18.02
N ILE A 137 1.94 -21.01 -18.05
CA ILE A 137 0.58 -20.77 -17.54
C ILE A 137 0.63 -20.43 -16.06
N THR A 138 1.37 -21.18 -15.24
CA THR A 138 1.48 -20.92 -13.81
C THR A 138 2.05 -19.52 -13.53
N ASN A 139 3.11 -19.14 -14.23
CA ASN A 139 3.72 -17.84 -14.06
C ASN A 139 2.84 -16.69 -14.55
N VAL A 140 2.11 -16.87 -15.65
CA VAL A 140 1.15 -15.88 -16.16
C VAL A 140 -0.01 -15.70 -15.17
N VAL A 141 -0.51 -16.78 -14.56
CA VAL A 141 -1.55 -16.70 -13.52
C VAL A 141 -1.04 -15.98 -12.28
N LEU A 142 0.17 -16.30 -11.81
CA LEU A 142 0.78 -15.61 -10.67
C LEU A 142 0.98 -14.11 -10.94
N LEU A 143 1.51 -13.78 -12.11
CA LEU A 143 1.69 -12.38 -12.51
C LEU A 143 0.35 -11.66 -12.63
N GLY A 144 -0.64 -12.28 -13.26
CA GLY A 144 -2.00 -11.74 -13.37
C GLY A 144 -2.63 -11.45 -11.99
N ALA A 145 -2.51 -12.39 -11.06
CA ALA A 145 -2.98 -12.19 -9.68
C ALA A 145 -2.27 -11.03 -8.99
N ALA A 146 -0.94 -10.92 -9.15
CA ALA A 146 -0.17 -9.80 -8.59
C ALA A 146 -0.61 -8.45 -9.19
N VAL A 147 -0.81 -8.38 -10.50
CA VAL A 147 -1.29 -7.15 -11.17
C VAL A 147 -2.68 -6.76 -10.69
N VAL A 148 -3.60 -7.72 -10.56
CA VAL A 148 -4.94 -7.45 -10.01
C VAL A 148 -4.85 -6.90 -8.59
N LEU A 149 -4.04 -7.51 -7.72
CA LEU A 149 -3.84 -7.04 -6.34
C LEU A 149 -3.25 -5.62 -6.31
N LEU A 150 -2.31 -5.31 -7.21
CA LEU A 150 -1.74 -3.96 -7.31
C LEU A 150 -2.80 -2.94 -7.74
N ILE A 151 -3.62 -3.25 -8.74
CA ILE A 151 -4.70 -2.36 -9.22
C ILE A 151 -5.72 -2.11 -8.11
N VAL A 152 -6.20 -3.18 -7.45
CA VAL A 152 -7.16 -3.07 -6.33
C VAL A 152 -6.58 -2.24 -5.18
N ASN A 153 -5.30 -2.45 -4.85
CA ASN A 153 -4.64 -1.68 -3.79
C ASN A 153 -4.52 -0.19 -4.16
N VAL A 154 -4.15 0.12 -5.40
CA VAL A 154 -4.06 1.52 -5.86
C VAL A 154 -5.43 2.19 -5.82
N ALA A 155 -6.49 1.52 -6.29
CA ALA A 155 -7.85 2.05 -6.25
C ALA A 155 -8.35 2.29 -4.82
N ALA A 156 -8.18 1.31 -3.92
CA ALA A 156 -8.57 1.43 -2.52
C ALA A 156 -7.82 2.55 -1.79
N ASN A 157 -6.52 2.73 -2.10
CA ASN A 157 -5.72 3.79 -1.50
C ASN A 157 -6.13 5.18 -2.01
N ALA A 158 -6.51 5.31 -3.29
CA ALA A 158 -7.00 6.57 -3.84
C ALA A 158 -8.29 7.03 -3.15
N ASP A 159 -9.23 6.10 -2.91
CA ASP A 159 -10.47 6.40 -2.19
C ASP A 159 -10.20 6.79 -0.73
N THR A 160 -9.28 6.09 -0.06
CA THR A 160 -8.91 6.39 1.32
C THR A 160 -8.22 7.75 1.44
N ALA A 161 -7.31 8.08 0.52
CA ALA A 161 -6.63 9.37 0.47
C ALA A 161 -7.63 10.52 0.24
N ALA A 162 -8.57 10.35 -0.68
CA ALA A 162 -9.62 11.33 -0.94
C ALA A 162 -10.55 11.55 0.27
N GLN A 163 -10.87 10.49 1.01
CA GLN A 163 -11.65 10.60 2.24
C GLN A 163 -10.86 11.32 3.35
N GLN A 164 -9.57 11.01 3.48
CA GLN A 164 -8.71 11.66 4.46
C GLN A 164 -8.55 13.14 4.16
N GLU A 165 -8.31 13.50 2.91
CA GLU A 165 -8.19 14.90 2.49
C GLU A 165 -9.47 15.68 2.79
N ARG A 166 -10.65 15.09 2.49
CA ARG A 166 -11.94 15.69 2.87
C ARG A 166 -12.05 15.86 4.38
N HIS A 167 -11.68 14.84 5.14
CA HIS A 167 -11.75 14.90 6.59
C HIS A 167 -10.79 15.96 7.18
N GLU A 168 -9.59 16.10 6.63
CA GLU A 168 -8.65 17.16 7.02
C GLU A 168 -9.18 18.55 6.67
N GLN A 169 -9.80 18.71 5.49
CA GLN A 169 -10.44 19.97 5.10
C GLN A 169 -11.61 20.33 6.04
N GLU A 170 -12.44 19.34 6.41
CA GLU A 170 -13.53 19.52 7.38
C GLU A 170 -13.02 19.93 8.76
N LEU A 171 -11.95 19.27 9.25
CA LEU A 171 -11.30 19.60 10.52
C LEU A 171 -10.61 20.97 10.49
N HIS A 172 -10.07 21.36 9.34
CA HIS A 172 -9.30 22.58 9.19
C HIS A 172 -10.14 23.82 9.53
N TYR A 173 -11.39 23.87 9.04
CA TYR A 173 -12.28 25.01 9.34
C TYR A 173 -12.46 25.20 10.84
N VAL A 174 -12.89 24.17 11.58
CA VAL A 174 -13.18 24.28 13.02
C VAL A 174 -11.92 24.55 13.81
N LYS A 175 -10.83 23.82 13.51
CA LYS A 175 -9.55 23.94 14.25
C LYS A 175 -8.87 25.28 14.01
N ASP A 176 -8.82 25.73 12.76
CA ASP A 176 -8.17 26.99 12.41
C ASP A 176 -8.98 28.19 12.91
N SER A 177 -10.31 28.19 12.68
CA SER A 177 -11.17 29.26 13.21
C SER A 177 -11.13 29.34 14.72
N ALA A 178 -11.20 28.21 15.44
CA ALA A 178 -11.14 28.19 16.89
C ALA A 178 -9.79 28.68 17.42
N SER A 179 -8.67 28.26 16.82
CA SER A 179 -7.34 28.68 17.23
C SER A 179 -7.12 30.17 16.99
N ARG A 180 -7.58 30.71 15.87
CA ARG A 180 -7.52 32.14 15.58
C ARG A 180 -8.42 32.97 16.49
N LEU A 181 -9.65 32.54 16.73
CA LEU A 181 -10.56 33.21 17.70
C LEU A 181 -9.97 33.23 19.11
N LYS A 182 -9.35 32.13 19.54
CA LYS A 182 -8.66 32.06 20.81
C LYS A 182 -7.49 33.06 20.90
N TYR A 183 -6.72 33.15 19.81
CA TYR A 183 -5.63 34.15 19.74
C TYR A 183 -6.17 35.58 19.81
N ILE A 184 -7.24 35.91 19.05
CA ILE A 184 -7.88 37.22 19.04
C ILE A 184 -8.41 37.55 20.47
N ALA A 185 -9.09 36.59 21.13
CA ALA A 185 -9.60 36.76 22.49
C ALA A 185 -8.47 37.10 23.49
N THR A 186 -7.35 36.33 23.43
CA THR A 186 -6.21 36.57 24.34
C THR A 186 -5.46 37.87 24.06
N SER A 187 -5.56 38.40 22.83
CA SER A 187 -4.93 39.68 22.44
C SER A 187 -5.83 40.91 22.77
N ALA A 188 -7.12 40.67 23.03
CA ALA A 188 -8.04 41.76 23.35
C ALA A 188 -7.67 42.46 24.69
N THR A 189 -7.50 43.78 24.67
CA THR A 189 -7.10 44.56 25.83
C THR A 189 -8.28 44.75 26.79
N ASP A 190 -9.51 44.71 26.29
CA ASP A 190 -10.73 44.90 27.06
C ASP A 190 -11.41 43.55 27.39
N LYS A 191 -11.71 43.33 28.69
CA LYS A 191 -12.42 42.14 29.18
C LYS A 191 -13.82 41.94 28.55
N ALA A 192 -14.49 43.03 28.17
CA ALA A 192 -15.81 42.93 27.53
C ALA A 192 -15.68 42.38 26.10
N LEU A 193 -14.65 42.80 25.36
CA LEU A 193 -14.33 42.29 24.04
C LEU A 193 -13.86 40.83 24.09
N ASP A 194 -12.94 40.52 25.00
CA ASP A 194 -12.47 39.13 25.24
C ASP A 194 -13.67 38.20 25.46
N ARG A 195 -14.62 38.56 26.34
CA ARG A 195 -15.78 37.73 26.61
C ARG A 195 -16.66 37.48 25.36
N LYS A 196 -16.85 38.50 24.50
CA LYS A 196 -17.66 38.37 23.28
C LYS A 196 -16.97 37.42 22.26
N VAL A 197 -15.66 37.58 22.07
CA VAL A 197 -14.87 36.73 21.17
C VAL A 197 -14.77 35.30 21.72
N SER A 198 -14.61 35.13 23.04
CA SER A 198 -14.57 33.82 23.69
C SER A 198 -15.88 33.04 23.49
N LEU A 199 -17.05 33.70 23.61
CA LEU A 199 -18.34 33.08 23.34
C LEU A 199 -18.47 32.61 21.89
N LEU A 200 -17.98 33.36 20.92
CA LEU A 200 -17.93 32.94 19.52
C LEU A 200 -16.94 31.78 19.34
N CYS A 201 -15.80 31.79 20.00
CA CYS A 201 -14.82 30.71 20.01
C CYS A 201 -15.44 29.40 20.52
N ASP A 202 -16.17 29.45 21.64
CA ASP A 202 -16.86 28.29 22.22
C ASP A 202 -17.92 27.73 21.27
N LEU A 203 -18.68 28.58 20.58
CA LEU A 203 -19.65 28.17 19.58
C LEU A 203 -19.00 27.48 18.41
N VAL A 204 -17.90 28.01 17.88
CA VAL A 204 -17.16 27.42 16.74
C VAL A 204 -16.47 26.13 17.17
N SER A 205 -15.86 26.09 18.35
CA SER A 205 -15.19 24.89 18.88
C SER A 205 -16.15 23.73 19.15
N SER A 206 -17.41 24.04 19.51
CA SER A 206 -18.46 23.04 19.72
C SER A 206 -19.25 22.69 18.44
N SER A 207 -18.85 23.27 17.30
CA SER A 207 -19.52 23.03 16.01
C SER A 207 -19.25 21.61 15.50
N PRO A 208 -20.21 21.01 14.75
CA PRO A 208 -19.96 19.74 14.08
C PRO A 208 -18.71 19.79 13.19
N LEU A 209 -17.86 18.78 13.28
CA LEU A 209 -16.60 18.71 12.51
C LEU A 209 -16.85 18.50 11.02
N ARG A 210 -17.96 17.80 10.67
CA ARG A 210 -18.32 17.56 9.27
C ARG A 210 -18.71 18.85 8.57
N SER A 211 -18.42 18.95 7.28
CA SER A 211 -18.90 19.99 6.41
C SER A 211 -19.77 19.42 5.29
N CYS A 212 -20.48 20.27 4.57
CA CYS A 212 -21.24 19.92 3.40
C CYS A 212 -21.14 21.07 2.37
N PRO A 213 -21.35 20.81 1.07
CA PRO A 213 -21.16 21.84 0.03
C PRO A 213 -21.96 23.11 0.27
N GLU A 214 -23.13 23.03 0.90
CA GLU A 214 -23.96 24.17 1.24
C GLU A 214 -23.40 24.98 2.43
N ALA A 215 -22.65 24.32 3.33
CA ALA A 215 -22.00 24.98 4.47
C ALA A 215 -20.67 25.65 4.08
N GLU A 216 -19.97 25.15 3.05
CA GLU A 216 -18.66 25.69 2.62
C GLU A 216 -18.67 27.19 2.30
N LYS A 217 -19.79 27.70 1.75
CA LYS A 217 -19.89 29.13 1.46
C LYS A 217 -19.88 29.93 2.77
N LEU A 218 -20.63 29.49 3.79
CA LEU A 218 -20.64 30.15 5.10
C LEU A 218 -19.33 30.03 5.82
N GLU A 219 -18.63 28.90 5.69
CA GLU A 219 -17.30 28.69 6.25
C GLU A 219 -16.26 29.64 5.66
N ARG A 220 -16.26 29.81 4.33
CA ARG A 220 -15.40 30.78 3.66
C ARG A 220 -15.70 32.22 4.06
N GLU A 221 -16.97 32.58 4.22
CA GLU A 221 -17.37 33.91 4.67
C GLU A 221 -16.92 34.16 6.12
N LEU A 222 -17.08 33.16 7.00
CA LEU A 222 -16.63 33.23 8.39
C LEU A 222 -15.11 33.38 8.49
N MET A 223 -14.35 32.58 7.71
CA MET A 223 -12.88 32.70 7.64
C MET A 223 -12.45 34.08 7.13
N GLY A 224 -13.14 34.62 6.14
CA GLY A 224 -12.87 35.97 5.64
C GLY A 224 -13.11 37.08 6.70
N GLN A 225 -14.10 36.89 7.57
CA GLN A 225 -14.41 37.85 8.62
C GLN A 225 -13.45 37.81 9.82
N LEU A 226 -12.67 36.72 10.00
CA LEU A 226 -11.69 36.63 11.11
C LEU A 226 -10.61 37.70 11.02
N ASN A 227 -10.15 38.08 9.84
CA ASN A 227 -9.18 39.14 9.66
C ASN A 227 -9.76 40.50 10.09
N ALA A 228 -10.99 40.81 9.68
CA ALA A 228 -11.66 42.03 10.06
C ALA A 228 -11.91 42.09 11.58
N LEU A 229 -12.23 40.94 12.21
CA LEU A 229 -12.39 40.85 13.65
C LEU A 229 -11.07 41.08 14.40
N GLU A 230 -9.97 40.54 13.87
CA GLU A 230 -8.62 40.73 14.42
C GLU A 230 -8.22 42.19 14.36
N ASP A 231 -8.42 42.84 13.20
CA ASP A 231 -8.13 44.26 13.01
C ASP A 231 -8.97 45.16 13.94
N ALA A 232 -10.28 44.88 14.08
CA ALA A 232 -11.18 45.61 14.94
C ALA A 232 -10.81 45.47 16.44
N CYS A 233 -10.42 44.26 16.85
CA CYS A 233 -9.92 44.04 18.23
C CYS A 233 -8.61 44.77 18.47
N GLY A 234 -7.68 44.78 17.51
CA GLY A 234 -6.42 45.52 17.58
C GLY A 234 -6.63 47.04 17.67
N ALA A 235 -7.65 47.56 16.99
CA ALA A 235 -8.05 48.98 17.07
C ALA A 235 -8.88 49.32 18.30
N SER A 236 -9.28 48.34 19.12
CA SER A 236 -10.19 48.48 20.28
C SER A 236 -11.54 49.10 19.88
N ASP A 237 -12.03 48.87 18.67
CA ASP A 237 -13.34 49.31 18.19
C ASP A 237 -14.47 48.39 18.70
N GLU A 238 -15.00 48.75 19.85
CA GLU A 238 -16.04 47.94 20.51
C GLU A 238 -17.30 47.81 19.67
N ALA A 239 -17.70 48.83 18.92
CA ALA A 239 -18.91 48.80 18.11
C ALA A 239 -18.74 47.80 16.95
N GLU A 240 -17.61 47.85 16.26
CA GLU A 240 -17.33 46.97 15.12
C GLU A 240 -17.09 45.51 15.57
N VAL A 241 -16.36 45.29 16.66
CA VAL A 241 -16.21 43.92 17.25
C VAL A 241 -17.56 43.33 17.61
N THR A 242 -18.45 44.12 18.22
CA THR A 242 -19.79 43.65 18.62
C THR A 242 -20.61 43.27 17.38
N ARG A 243 -20.56 44.08 16.34
CA ARG A 243 -21.25 43.85 15.08
C ARG A 243 -20.74 42.57 14.40
N LEU A 244 -19.42 42.43 14.27
CA LEU A 244 -18.79 41.28 13.65
C LEU A 244 -19.06 39.99 14.45
N CYS A 245 -18.92 40.00 15.77
CA CYS A 245 -19.23 38.85 16.61
C CYS A 245 -20.70 38.41 16.47
N ALA A 246 -21.64 39.32 16.39
CA ALA A 246 -23.05 38.99 16.20
C ALA A 246 -23.30 38.35 14.82
N GLU A 247 -22.76 38.96 13.77
CA GLU A 247 -22.88 38.45 12.40
C GLU A 247 -22.24 37.06 12.26
N MET A 248 -21.04 36.87 12.77
CA MET A 248 -20.34 35.59 12.73
C MET A 248 -21.07 34.52 13.58
N THR A 249 -21.65 34.89 14.70
CA THR A 249 -22.46 34.00 15.56
C THR A 249 -23.68 33.48 14.76
N ASP A 250 -24.38 34.35 14.06
CA ASP A 250 -25.54 33.98 13.26
C ASP A 250 -25.14 33.05 12.09
N LYS A 251 -24.04 33.34 11.40
CA LYS A 251 -23.52 32.50 10.33
C LYS A 251 -23.06 31.13 10.86
N ALA A 252 -22.38 31.09 12.01
CA ALA A 252 -21.96 29.83 12.63
C ALA A 252 -23.15 28.97 13.05
N ARG A 253 -24.18 29.56 13.64
CA ARG A 253 -25.43 28.85 13.99
C ARG A 253 -26.16 28.32 12.75
N ARG A 254 -26.21 29.13 11.68
CA ARG A 254 -26.82 28.72 10.41
C ARG A 254 -26.04 27.56 9.77
N ARG A 255 -24.70 27.65 9.78
CA ARG A 255 -23.82 26.56 9.32
C ARG A 255 -24.09 25.28 10.11
N ASN A 256 -24.10 25.36 11.44
CA ASN A 256 -24.33 24.20 12.31
C ASN A 256 -25.69 23.54 12.06
N ARG A 257 -26.74 24.33 11.81
CA ARG A 257 -28.05 23.82 11.45
C ARG A 257 -28.02 23.04 10.13
N ILE A 258 -27.44 23.63 9.07
CA ILE A 258 -27.34 22.97 7.76
C ILE A 258 -26.60 21.64 7.87
N VAL A 259 -25.48 21.61 8.61
CA VAL A 259 -24.70 20.39 8.80
C VAL A 259 -25.47 19.34 9.60
N SER A 260 -26.18 19.74 10.66
CA SER A 260 -26.97 18.82 11.49
C SER A 260 -28.19 18.25 10.77
N GLU A 261 -28.77 18.97 9.82
CA GLU A 261 -29.90 18.48 9.01
C GLU A 261 -29.50 17.45 7.95
N LYS A 262 -28.19 17.41 7.62
CA LYS A 262 -27.63 16.52 6.59
C LYS A 262 -26.75 15.39 7.15
N ALA A 263 -26.53 15.34 8.45
CA ALA A 263 -25.79 14.30 9.15
C ALA A 263 -26.68 13.09 9.45
#